data_9c50bdd7acd8fd44073b530b88bbf781
#
_entry.id   9c50bdd7acd8fd44073b530b88bbf781
#
_cell.length_a   1.000
_cell.length_b   1.000
_cell.length_c   1.000
_cell.angle_alpha   90.00
_cell.angle_beta   90.00
_cell.angle_gamma   90.00
#
_symmetry.space_group_name_H-M   'P 1'
#
loop_
_entity.id
_entity.type
_entity.pdbx_description
1 polymer ?
#
loop_
_entity_poly.entity_id
_entity_poly.type
_entity_poly.pdbx_seq_one_letter_code
_entity_poly.pdbx_strand_id
1 'polypeptide(L)'
;MAVKVEINGFGRIGRLAFRQMFGAEGFEIVAINDLTSPAVLAHLLKYDSTQGRYALCDKVSAGEDSITVDGKEIKIYAKANAAELPWGEIGVDVVLECTGFYTSKDKAQAHIDAGAKHVIISAPAGNALKTIVYNVNHATLTADDHIISAASCTTNCLAPMAKALNDLAAIKSGIMCTIHAYTGDQMTLDGPQRKGDLRRSRAAAVNIVPNSTGAAKAIGLVIPELNGKLIGSAQRVPTPTGSTTILTAVVEGNVTKEQVNAAMKAAANESFGYNEDEIVSSDIVGMRFGSLFDATQTMVLPLDNGTTEVQVVSWYDNENSYTSQMVRTIKHFGKLLNA
;
A
#
# COMPACT_ATOMS: atom_id res chain seq x y z
N MET A 1 -17.84 1.92 18.04
CA MET A 1 -18.45 2.89 17.07
C MET A 1 -17.73 2.76 15.74
N ALA A 2 -18.37 3.13 14.62
CA ALA A 2 -17.70 3.19 13.31
C ALA A 2 -16.70 4.38 13.30
N VAL A 3 -15.56 4.19 12.64
CA VAL A 3 -14.56 5.24 12.43
C VAL A 3 -15.03 6.15 11.30
N LYS A 4 -15.11 7.44 11.55
CA LYS A 4 -15.44 8.45 10.55
C LYS A 4 -14.21 8.76 9.71
N VAL A 5 -14.21 8.28 8.46
CA VAL A 5 -13.10 8.38 7.53
C VAL A 5 -13.41 9.42 6.46
N GLU A 6 -12.47 10.32 6.25
CA GLU A 6 -12.38 11.18 5.08
C GLU A 6 -11.30 10.67 4.12
N ILE A 7 -11.51 10.82 2.82
CA ILE A 7 -10.55 10.44 1.78
C ILE A 7 -10.08 11.70 1.05
N ASN A 8 -8.83 12.09 1.33
CA ASN A 8 -8.19 13.21 0.65
C ASN A 8 -7.45 12.72 -0.61
N GLY A 9 -7.99 13.00 -1.78
CA GLY A 9 -7.55 12.48 -3.06
C GLY A 9 -8.29 11.22 -3.49
N PHE A 10 -9.20 11.38 -4.43
CA PHE A 10 -10.04 10.30 -4.96
C PHE A 10 -9.48 9.70 -6.24
N GLY A 11 -8.13 9.54 -6.27
CA GLY A 11 -7.38 8.85 -7.30
C GLY A 11 -7.53 7.32 -7.24
N ARG A 12 -6.56 6.58 -7.80
CA ARG A 12 -6.57 5.11 -7.82
C ARG A 12 -6.78 4.53 -6.40
N ILE A 13 -5.93 4.92 -5.45
CA ILE A 13 -5.92 4.37 -4.09
C ILE A 13 -7.16 4.82 -3.31
N GLY A 14 -7.51 6.10 -3.37
CA GLY A 14 -8.69 6.62 -2.67
C GLY A 14 -9.99 5.92 -3.11
N ARG A 15 -10.18 5.68 -4.42
CA ARG A 15 -11.36 4.96 -4.92
C ARG A 15 -11.38 3.48 -4.52
N LEU A 16 -10.23 2.81 -4.48
CA LEU A 16 -10.17 1.42 -4.02
C LEU A 16 -10.41 1.32 -2.52
N ALA A 17 -9.88 2.25 -1.74
CA ALA A 17 -10.18 2.34 -0.31
C ALA A 17 -11.68 2.57 -0.06
N PHE A 18 -12.28 3.48 -0.82
CA PHE A 18 -13.72 3.69 -0.81
C PHE A 18 -14.50 2.40 -1.08
N ARG A 19 -14.18 1.70 -2.19
CA ARG A 19 -14.85 0.44 -2.57
C ARG A 19 -14.74 -0.65 -1.49
N GLN A 20 -13.66 -0.63 -0.68
CA GLN A 20 -13.46 -1.61 0.40
C GLN A 20 -14.13 -1.21 1.72
N MET A 21 -14.22 0.09 2.01
CA MET A 21 -14.79 0.59 3.27
C MET A 21 -16.27 0.89 3.20
N PHE A 22 -16.80 1.30 2.02
CA PHE A 22 -18.21 1.67 1.88
C PHE A 22 -19.12 0.47 2.17
N GLY A 23 -20.01 0.62 3.16
CA GLY A 23 -20.91 -0.44 3.63
C GLY A 23 -20.24 -1.54 4.47
N ALA A 24 -18.92 -1.47 4.69
CA ALA A 24 -18.23 -2.42 5.54
C ALA A 24 -18.36 -2.03 7.02
N GLU A 25 -18.45 -3.04 7.89
CA GLU A 25 -18.54 -2.85 9.34
C GLU A 25 -17.31 -2.15 9.90
N GLY A 26 -17.55 -1.14 10.74
CA GLY A 26 -16.50 -0.39 11.45
C GLY A 26 -16.06 0.89 10.73
N PHE A 27 -16.63 1.21 9.56
CA PHE A 27 -16.31 2.42 8.82
C PHE A 27 -17.53 3.28 8.50
N GLU A 28 -17.33 4.57 8.54
CA GLU A 28 -18.26 5.57 8.00
C GLU A 28 -17.47 6.56 7.13
N ILE A 29 -17.66 6.52 5.81
CA ILE A 29 -17.07 7.53 4.92
C ILE A 29 -17.94 8.77 5.01
N VAL A 30 -17.39 9.87 5.53
CA VAL A 30 -18.14 11.11 5.80
C VAL A 30 -17.91 12.19 4.75
N ALA A 31 -16.75 12.17 4.06
CA ALA A 31 -16.40 13.13 3.03
C ALA A 31 -15.31 12.62 2.09
N ILE A 32 -15.19 13.30 0.96
CA ILE A 32 -14.09 13.18 0.01
C ILE A 32 -13.60 14.60 -0.30
N ASN A 33 -12.28 14.80 -0.44
CA ASN A 33 -11.72 16.01 -1.02
C ASN A 33 -10.95 15.66 -2.29
N ASP A 34 -11.35 16.25 -3.41
CA ASP A 34 -10.64 16.13 -4.69
C ASP A 34 -10.94 17.34 -5.57
N LEU A 35 -9.97 17.82 -6.34
CA LEU A 35 -10.14 19.01 -7.20
C LEU A 35 -10.92 18.73 -8.49
N THR A 36 -11.22 17.45 -8.75
CA THR A 36 -11.95 16.98 -9.92
C THR A 36 -13.48 17.05 -9.66
N SER A 37 -14.27 17.30 -10.70
CA SER A 37 -15.71 17.40 -10.56
C SER A 37 -16.37 16.08 -10.09
N PRO A 38 -17.46 16.15 -9.30
CA PRO A 38 -18.18 14.96 -8.83
C PRO A 38 -18.62 14.01 -9.94
N ALA A 39 -19.00 14.54 -11.11
CA ALA A 39 -19.39 13.72 -12.26
C ALA A 39 -18.28 12.83 -12.76
N VAL A 40 -17.04 13.35 -12.87
CA VAL A 40 -15.86 12.57 -13.27
C VAL A 40 -15.49 11.57 -12.19
N LEU A 41 -15.50 11.97 -10.92
CA LEU A 41 -15.18 11.09 -9.80
C LEU A 41 -16.18 9.93 -9.69
N ALA A 42 -17.47 10.19 -9.82
CA ALA A 42 -18.52 9.17 -9.85
C ALA A 42 -18.32 8.19 -11.02
N HIS A 43 -18.02 8.71 -12.23
CA HIS A 43 -17.73 7.87 -13.40
C HIS A 43 -16.54 6.94 -13.16
N LEU A 44 -15.42 7.47 -12.63
CA LEU A 44 -14.21 6.70 -12.33
C LEU A 44 -14.39 5.74 -11.13
N LEU A 45 -15.35 6.02 -10.22
CA LEU A 45 -15.72 5.06 -9.18
C LEU A 45 -16.48 3.87 -9.76
N LYS A 46 -17.36 4.12 -10.75
CA LYS A 46 -18.17 3.09 -11.43
C LYS A 46 -17.31 2.13 -12.26
N TYR A 47 -16.40 2.69 -13.06
CA TYR A 47 -15.63 1.97 -14.07
C TYR A 47 -14.14 2.10 -13.82
N ASP A 48 -13.47 0.97 -13.80
CA ASP A 48 -12.04 0.89 -13.59
C ASP A 48 -11.45 -0.13 -14.57
N SER A 49 -10.55 0.33 -15.44
CA SER A 49 -9.95 -0.50 -16.49
C SER A 49 -9.08 -1.63 -15.93
N THR A 50 -8.57 -1.48 -14.71
CA THR A 50 -7.65 -2.43 -14.07
C THR A 50 -8.39 -3.32 -13.05
N GLN A 51 -9.23 -2.70 -12.21
CA GLN A 51 -9.91 -3.38 -11.10
C GLN A 51 -11.37 -3.73 -11.42
N GLY A 52 -11.81 -3.46 -12.65
CA GLY A 52 -13.16 -3.80 -13.12
C GLY A 52 -14.26 -2.88 -12.57
N ARG A 53 -15.47 -3.22 -12.99
CA ARG A 53 -16.68 -2.49 -12.61
C ARG A 53 -16.94 -2.59 -11.11
N TYR A 54 -17.29 -1.46 -10.49
CA TYR A 54 -17.67 -1.45 -9.06
C TYR A 54 -18.97 -2.25 -8.84
N ALA A 55 -19.02 -3.03 -7.77
CA ALA A 55 -20.18 -3.86 -7.47
C ALA A 55 -21.49 -3.03 -7.32
N LEU A 56 -21.38 -1.80 -6.81
CA LEU A 56 -22.49 -0.86 -6.67
C LEU A 56 -22.61 0.14 -7.84
N CYS A 57 -22.00 -0.16 -9.00
CA CYS A 57 -21.96 0.74 -10.16
C CYS A 57 -23.28 1.37 -10.51
N ASP A 58 -24.37 0.58 -10.52
CA ASP A 58 -25.71 1.04 -10.91
C ASP A 58 -26.39 1.92 -9.85
N LYS A 59 -25.81 1.96 -8.65
CA LYS A 59 -26.27 2.75 -7.51
C LYS A 59 -25.41 4.01 -7.25
N VAL A 60 -24.51 4.35 -8.17
CA VAL A 60 -23.67 5.55 -8.07
C VAL A 60 -24.23 6.66 -8.95
N SER A 61 -24.42 7.84 -8.39
CA SER A 61 -24.76 9.06 -9.11
C SER A 61 -23.94 10.25 -8.60
N ALA A 62 -23.82 11.30 -9.41
CA ALA A 62 -23.19 12.55 -9.03
C ALA A 62 -24.24 13.61 -8.74
N GLY A 63 -24.06 14.37 -7.66
CA GLY A 63 -24.74 15.63 -7.39
C GLY A 63 -23.88 16.82 -7.85
N GLU A 64 -24.25 18.02 -7.42
CA GLU A 64 -23.52 19.26 -7.73
C GLU A 64 -22.14 19.24 -7.03
N ASP A 65 -22.09 18.88 -5.75
CA ASP A 65 -20.91 18.82 -4.90
C ASP A 65 -20.87 17.54 -4.04
N SER A 66 -21.42 16.45 -4.56
CA SER A 66 -21.52 15.17 -3.87
C SER A 66 -21.50 13.98 -4.83
N ILE A 67 -21.27 12.80 -4.27
CA ILE A 67 -21.53 11.50 -4.89
C ILE A 67 -22.51 10.75 -4.01
N THR A 68 -23.57 10.23 -4.61
CA THR A 68 -24.50 9.32 -3.92
C THR A 68 -24.18 7.88 -4.29
N VAL A 69 -24.03 7.01 -3.31
CA VAL A 69 -23.80 5.58 -3.49
C VAL A 69 -24.79 4.81 -2.63
N ASP A 70 -25.59 3.95 -3.26
CA ASP A 70 -26.63 3.14 -2.58
C ASP A 70 -27.52 3.97 -1.65
N GLY A 71 -27.92 5.16 -2.13
CA GLY A 71 -28.78 6.10 -1.40
C GLY A 71 -28.08 6.97 -0.33
N LYS A 72 -26.79 6.70 -0.04
CA LYS A 72 -26.01 7.54 0.89
C LYS A 72 -25.25 8.62 0.11
N GLU A 73 -25.57 9.88 0.40
CA GLU A 73 -24.85 11.03 -0.14
C GLU A 73 -23.54 11.27 0.63
N ILE A 74 -22.47 11.52 -0.12
CA ILE A 74 -21.15 11.81 0.40
C ILE A 74 -20.67 13.14 -0.20
N LYS A 75 -20.45 14.12 0.65
CA LYS A 75 -19.98 15.45 0.26
C LYS A 75 -18.58 15.39 -0.36
N ILE A 76 -18.41 16.15 -1.45
CA ILE A 76 -17.10 16.37 -2.07
C ILE A 76 -16.67 17.81 -1.82
N TYR A 77 -15.53 17.97 -1.20
CA TYR A 77 -14.85 19.23 -1.08
C TYR A 77 -13.82 19.35 -2.22
N ALA A 78 -13.56 20.57 -2.67
CA ALA A 78 -12.61 20.87 -3.74
C ALA A 78 -11.57 21.90 -3.28
N LYS A 79 -10.86 21.57 -2.18
CA LYS A 79 -9.87 22.45 -1.56
C LYS A 79 -8.46 21.91 -1.80
N ALA A 80 -7.60 22.76 -2.36
CA ALA A 80 -6.18 22.44 -2.55
C ALA A 80 -5.39 22.53 -1.23
N ASN A 81 -5.81 23.45 -0.34
CA ASN A 81 -5.21 23.62 0.97
C ASN A 81 -6.02 22.86 2.03
N ALA A 82 -5.40 21.84 2.63
CA ALA A 82 -6.05 20.98 3.63
C ALA A 82 -6.48 21.76 4.89
N ALA A 83 -5.80 22.86 5.24
CA ALA A 83 -6.17 23.69 6.40
C ALA A 83 -7.52 24.41 6.25
N GLU A 84 -8.08 24.48 5.03
CA GLU A 84 -9.39 25.08 4.76
C GLU A 84 -10.55 24.06 4.81
N LEU A 85 -10.26 22.82 5.15
CA LEU A 85 -11.26 21.74 5.17
C LEU A 85 -11.94 21.65 6.54
N PRO A 86 -13.24 21.37 6.61
CA PRO A 86 -14.02 21.46 7.86
C PRO A 86 -13.97 20.16 8.66
N TRP A 87 -12.82 19.52 8.81
CA TRP A 87 -12.72 18.20 9.44
C TRP A 87 -13.19 18.17 10.88
N GLY A 88 -12.91 19.23 11.65
CA GLY A 88 -13.41 19.37 13.02
C GLY A 88 -14.93 19.48 13.10
N GLU A 89 -15.56 20.25 12.17
CA GLU A 89 -17.00 20.48 12.16
C GLU A 89 -17.78 19.19 11.85
N ILE A 90 -17.29 18.37 10.90
CA ILE A 90 -17.94 17.09 10.53
C ILE A 90 -17.45 15.90 11.37
N GLY A 91 -16.51 16.14 12.30
CA GLY A 91 -16.03 15.14 13.27
C GLY A 91 -15.23 14.00 12.65
N VAL A 92 -14.30 14.31 11.73
CA VAL A 92 -13.43 13.31 11.11
C VAL A 92 -12.49 12.66 12.14
N ASP A 93 -12.57 11.34 12.27
CA ASP A 93 -11.64 10.59 13.10
C ASP A 93 -10.32 10.34 12.36
N VAL A 94 -10.38 9.94 11.10
CA VAL A 94 -9.20 9.59 10.30
C VAL A 94 -9.29 10.21 8.91
N VAL A 95 -8.27 10.96 8.52
CA VAL A 95 -8.02 11.34 7.13
C VAL A 95 -7.15 10.27 6.48
N LEU A 96 -7.63 9.68 5.38
CA LEU A 96 -6.83 8.86 4.49
C LEU A 96 -6.24 9.75 3.40
N GLU A 97 -4.96 10.10 3.52
CA GLU A 97 -4.23 11.00 2.61
C GLU A 97 -3.74 10.23 1.38
N CYS A 98 -4.38 10.44 0.23
CA CYS A 98 -4.12 9.76 -1.04
C CYS A 98 -3.69 10.70 -2.19
N THR A 99 -3.45 11.99 -1.93
CA THR A 99 -3.07 12.95 -2.97
C THR A 99 -1.63 12.84 -3.42
N GLY A 100 -0.75 12.35 -2.53
CA GLY A 100 0.69 12.36 -2.72
C GLY A 100 1.36 13.73 -2.51
N PHE A 101 0.63 14.74 -2.01
CA PHE A 101 1.16 16.08 -1.69
C PHE A 101 1.54 16.21 -0.21
N TYR A 102 0.76 15.65 0.70
CA TYR A 102 0.93 15.73 2.14
C TYR A 102 1.72 14.52 2.68
N THR A 103 2.89 14.24 2.08
CA THR A 103 3.70 13.02 2.35
C THR A 103 4.81 13.23 3.38
N SER A 104 4.65 14.16 4.32
CA SER A 104 5.54 14.34 5.46
C SER A 104 4.75 14.79 6.68
N LYS A 105 5.34 14.66 7.88
CA LYS A 105 4.70 15.08 9.13
C LYS A 105 4.23 16.54 9.06
N ASP A 106 5.13 17.44 8.69
CA ASP A 106 4.85 18.88 8.66
C ASP A 106 3.72 19.24 7.68
N LYS A 107 3.69 18.58 6.51
CA LYS A 107 2.63 18.83 5.54
C LYS A 107 1.29 18.23 6.00
N ALA A 108 1.31 17.01 6.49
CA ALA A 108 0.10 16.31 6.95
C ALA A 108 -0.51 16.95 8.21
N GLN A 109 0.27 17.75 8.95
CA GLN A 109 -0.19 18.54 10.09
C GLN A 109 -1.38 19.45 9.73
N ALA A 110 -1.44 19.94 8.47
CA ALA A 110 -2.55 20.76 8.01
C ALA A 110 -3.94 20.09 8.16
N HIS A 111 -4.02 18.77 8.09
CA HIS A 111 -5.26 18.03 8.35
C HIS A 111 -5.63 17.99 9.83
N ILE A 112 -4.63 17.89 10.71
CA ILE A 112 -4.83 17.95 12.17
C ILE A 112 -5.27 19.37 12.55
N ASP A 113 -4.64 20.38 11.99
CA ASP A 113 -4.98 21.80 12.22
C ASP A 113 -6.41 22.11 11.73
N ALA A 114 -6.88 21.43 10.68
CA ALA A 114 -8.26 21.47 10.19
C ALA A 114 -9.25 20.70 11.09
N GLY A 115 -8.77 20.03 12.14
CA GLY A 115 -9.58 19.36 13.16
C GLY A 115 -9.77 17.85 12.98
N ALA A 116 -9.06 17.20 12.07
CA ALA A 116 -8.99 15.74 12.02
C ALA A 116 -8.22 15.21 13.24
N LYS A 117 -8.65 14.06 13.79
CA LYS A 117 -7.96 13.47 14.94
C LYS A 117 -6.68 12.75 14.52
N HIS A 118 -6.70 12.09 13.36
CA HIS A 118 -5.60 11.29 12.86
C HIS A 118 -5.45 11.38 11.33
N VAL A 119 -4.24 11.15 10.83
CA VAL A 119 -3.92 11.10 9.39
C VAL A 119 -3.14 9.82 9.09
N ILE A 120 -3.59 9.06 8.09
CA ILE A 120 -2.87 7.92 7.53
C ILE A 120 -2.41 8.31 6.13
N ILE A 121 -1.09 8.46 5.96
CA ILE A 121 -0.48 8.83 4.68
C ILE A 121 -0.30 7.58 3.83
N SER A 122 -0.88 7.55 2.62
CA SER A 122 -0.79 6.43 1.68
C SER A 122 0.52 6.42 0.88
N ALA A 123 1.62 6.79 1.50
CA ALA A 123 2.95 6.84 0.90
C ALA A 123 4.04 6.76 1.97
N PRO A 124 5.30 6.44 1.59
CA PRO A 124 6.45 6.65 2.47
C PRO A 124 6.55 8.12 2.87
N ALA A 125 6.69 8.40 4.16
CA ALA A 125 6.65 9.76 4.73
C ALA A 125 7.92 10.14 5.52
N GLY A 126 9.06 9.50 5.24
CA GLY A 126 10.32 9.73 5.92
C GLY A 126 10.40 9.06 7.30
N ASN A 127 11.43 9.43 8.08
CA ASN A 127 11.74 8.79 9.35
C ASN A 127 11.13 9.50 10.58
N ALA A 128 10.46 10.64 10.37
CA ALA A 128 9.86 11.43 11.45
C ALA A 128 8.49 10.92 11.89
N LEU A 129 7.97 9.90 11.23
CA LEU A 129 6.67 9.26 11.48
C LEU A 129 6.84 7.76 11.66
N LYS A 130 5.94 7.16 12.45
CA LYS A 130 5.82 5.71 12.44
C LYS A 130 5.41 5.23 11.04
N THR A 131 6.14 4.26 10.52
CA THR A 131 5.81 3.56 9.27
C THR A 131 5.22 2.21 9.63
N ILE A 132 3.99 1.97 9.21
CA ILE A 132 3.20 0.79 9.60
C ILE A 132 2.98 -0.12 8.41
N VAL A 133 3.25 -1.41 8.62
CA VAL A 133 2.81 -2.52 7.79
C VAL A 133 1.93 -3.42 8.64
N TYR A 134 0.66 -3.56 8.25
CA TYR A 134 -0.29 -4.37 8.98
C TYR A 134 0.18 -5.84 9.08
N ASN A 135 -0.04 -6.45 10.22
CA ASN A 135 0.46 -7.78 10.60
C ASN A 135 2.00 -7.95 10.68
N VAL A 136 2.76 -6.84 10.62
CA VAL A 136 4.19 -6.86 10.90
C VAL A 136 4.50 -6.04 12.15
N ASN A 137 4.16 -4.74 12.14
CA ASN A 137 4.42 -3.85 13.27
C ASN A 137 3.21 -3.01 13.72
N HIS A 138 1.99 -3.31 13.23
CA HIS A 138 0.78 -2.55 13.58
C HIS A 138 0.48 -2.53 15.09
N ALA A 139 0.92 -3.55 15.84
CA ALA A 139 0.79 -3.59 17.29
C ALA A 139 1.60 -2.49 18.03
N THR A 140 2.49 -1.79 17.34
CA THR A 140 3.23 -0.64 17.88
C THR A 140 2.41 0.66 17.86
N LEU A 141 1.25 0.66 17.18
CA LEU A 141 0.35 1.82 17.15
C LEU A 141 -0.30 2.05 18.52
N THR A 142 -0.43 3.32 18.85
CA THR A 142 -1.15 3.81 20.03
C THR A 142 -2.15 4.89 19.65
N ALA A 143 -3.07 5.25 20.51
CA ALA A 143 -4.01 6.35 20.28
C ALA A 143 -3.33 7.72 20.13
N ASP A 144 -2.09 7.87 20.62
CA ASP A 144 -1.31 9.11 20.55
C ASP A 144 -0.57 9.29 19.20
N ASP A 145 -0.65 8.31 18.31
CA ASP A 145 -0.03 8.39 16.98
C ASP A 145 -0.92 9.16 16.01
N HIS A 146 -0.90 10.49 16.05
CA HIS A 146 -1.82 11.32 15.26
C HIS A 146 -1.55 11.28 13.75
N ILE A 147 -0.30 11.10 13.32
CA ILE A 147 0.07 11.03 11.89
C ILE A 147 0.99 9.83 11.67
N ILE A 148 0.61 8.93 10.77
CA ILE A 148 1.39 7.74 10.44
C ILE A 148 1.54 7.56 8.93
N SER A 149 2.55 6.79 8.53
CA SER A 149 2.73 6.34 7.16
C SER A 149 2.29 4.87 7.02
N ALA A 150 1.48 4.56 6.02
CA ALA A 150 1.15 3.17 5.64
C ALA A 150 2.22 2.53 4.74
N ALA A 151 3.44 3.08 4.72
CA ALA A 151 4.55 2.64 3.87
C ALA A 151 4.23 2.69 2.35
N SER A 152 4.94 1.90 1.55
CA SER A 152 4.64 1.69 0.13
C SER A 152 4.02 0.31 -0.12
N CYS A 153 3.43 0.12 -1.31
CA CYS A 153 2.93 -1.18 -1.74
C CYS A 153 4.04 -2.25 -1.72
N THR A 154 5.23 -1.92 -2.20
CA THR A 154 6.39 -2.81 -2.20
C THR A 154 6.87 -3.14 -0.78
N THR A 155 6.87 -2.16 0.15
CA THR A 155 7.22 -2.42 1.56
C THR A 155 6.19 -3.34 2.22
N ASN A 156 4.91 -3.17 1.93
CA ASN A 156 3.84 -4.04 2.42
C ASN A 156 3.94 -5.48 1.89
N CYS A 157 4.49 -5.67 0.69
CA CYS A 157 4.78 -7.00 0.15
C CYS A 157 6.05 -7.61 0.76
N LEU A 158 7.14 -6.83 0.83
CA LEU A 158 8.44 -7.30 1.31
C LEU A 158 8.46 -7.65 2.80
N ALA A 159 7.84 -6.83 3.64
CA ALA A 159 8.01 -6.91 5.08
C ALA A 159 7.55 -8.24 5.70
N PRO A 160 6.35 -8.79 5.44
CA PRO A 160 5.93 -10.06 6.02
C PRO A 160 6.81 -11.23 5.56
N MET A 161 7.19 -11.26 4.28
CA MET A 161 8.08 -12.28 3.72
C MET A 161 9.49 -12.20 4.34
N ALA A 162 10.07 -11.00 4.44
CA ALA A 162 11.37 -10.79 5.05
C ALA A 162 11.35 -11.11 6.56
N LYS A 163 10.25 -10.78 7.25
CA LYS A 163 10.08 -11.14 8.66
C LYS A 163 10.05 -12.64 8.86
N ALA A 164 9.23 -13.37 8.12
CA ALA A 164 9.13 -14.83 8.23
C ALA A 164 10.47 -15.53 7.93
N LEU A 165 11.22 -15.04 6.92
CA LEU A 165 12.56 -15.56 6.64
C LEU A 165 13.56 -15.24 7.76
N ASN A 166 13.55 -14.01 8.29
CA ASN A 166 14.44 -13.61 9.37
C ASN A 166 14.14 -14.32 10.70
N ASP A 167 12.87 -14.62 10.96
CA ASP A 167 12.43 -15.39 12.15
C ASP A 167 12.87 -16.86 12.04
N LEU A 168 12.94 -17.44 10.83
CA LEU A 168 13.47 -18.78 10.59
C LEU A 168 14.99 -18.82 10.73
N ALA A 169 15.67 -17.88 10.07
CA ALA A 169 17.12 -17.80 10.02
C ALA A 169 17.53 -16.34 9.80
N ALA A 170 18.36 -15.80 10.71
CA ALA A 170 18.69 -14.39 10.72
C ALA A 170 19.33 -13.93 9.40
N ILE A 171 18.71 -12.94 8.75
CA ILE A 171 19.22 -12.33 7.53
C ILE A 171 20.47 -11.52 7.85
N LYS A 172 21.58 -11.83 7.16
CA LYS A 172 22.85 -11.09 7.25
C LYS A 172 22.90 -9.94 6.27
N SER A 173 22.53 -10.22 5.03
CA SER A 173 22.46 -9.23 3.94
C SER A 173 21.49 -9.72 2.86
N GLY A 174 21.03 -8.81 2.02
CA GLY A 174 20.18 -9.21 0.90
C GLY A 174 19.97 -8.12 -0.12
N ILE A 175 19.52 -8.55 -1.30
CA ILE A 175 19.11 -7.69 -2.41
C ILE A 175 17.66 -8.00 -2.73
N MET A 176 16.82 -6.97 -2.73
CA MET A 176 15.46 -7.12 -3.24
C MET A 176 15.33 -6.46 -4.61
N CYS A 177 14.59 -7.09 -5.50
CA CYS A 177 14.15 -6.49 -6.74
C CYS A 177 12.64 -6.61 -6.85
N THR A 178 11.95 -5.52 -7.17
CA THR A 178 10.53 -5.62 -7.52
C THR A 178 10.35 -5.47 -9.04
N ILE A 179 9.68 -6.44 -9.63
CA ILE A 179 9.13 -6.34 -11.00
C ILE A 179 7.74 -5.74 -10.82
N HIS A 180 7.64 -4.46 -11.15
CA HIS A 180 6.51 -3.63 -10.72
C HIS A 180 5.68 -3.18 -11.91
N ALA A 181 4.37 -3.27 -11.81
CA ALA A 181 3.47 -2.65 -12.77
C ALA A 181 3.74 -1.14 -12.92
N TYR A 182 3.45 -0.57 -14.07
CA TYR A 182 3.53 0.88 -14.22
C TYR A 182 2.49 1.60 -13.33
N THR A 183 2.77 2.85 -12.99
CA THR A 183 1.88 3.66 -12.13
C THR A 183 1.70 5.05 -12.74
N GLY A 184 0.70 5.80 -12.26
CA GLY A 184 0.33 7.10 -12.78
C GLY A 184 1.39 8.22 -12.64
N ASP A 185 2.55 7.92 -12.06
CA ASP A 185 3.70 8.81 -12.05
C ASP A 185 4.63 8.65 -13.27
N GLN A 186 4.36 7.66 -14.12
CA GLN A 186 5.01 7.46 -15.40
C GLN A 186 4.20 8.09 -16.53
N MET A 187 4.85 8.35 -17.68
CA MET A 187 4.20 8.92 -18.84
C MET A 187 3.53 7.84 -19.70
N THR A 188 2.37 8.15 -20.28
CA THR A 188 1.71 7.28 -21.27
C THR A 188 2.51 7.21 -22.56
N LEU A 189 2.92 8.38 -23.08
CA LEU A 189 3.88 8.54 -24.19
C LEU A 189 5.11 9.28 -23.65
N ASP A 190 6.21 9.29 -24.41
CA ASP A 190 7.41 10.04 -24.05
C ASP A 190 7.07 11.52 -23.80
N GLY A 191 7.39 12.03 -22.61
CA GLY A 191 7.07 13.38 -22.22
C GLY A 191 7.71 13.79 -20.88
N PRO A 192 7.71 15.06 -20.51
CA PRO A 192 8.34 15.55 -19.30
C PRO A 192 7.60 15.05 -18.04
N GLN A 193 8.28 14.27 -17.23
CA GLN A 193 7.76 13.82 -15.94
C GLN A 193 7.92 14.93 -14.88
N ARG A 194 6.93 15.08 -13.98
CA ARG A 194 6.83 16.20 -13.02
C ARG A 194 8.07 16.43 -12.15
N LYS A 195 8.82 15.38 -11.81
CA LYS A 195 10.03 15.44 -10.97
C LYS A 195 11.32 15.39 -11.79
N GLY A 196 11.24 15.40 -13.13
CA GLY A 196 12.40 15.40 -14.03
C GLY A 196 13.11 14.03 -14.12
N ASP A 197 12.46 12.93 -13.71
CA ASP A 197 13.02 11.60 -13.86
C ASP A 197 12.99 11.18 -15.33
N LEU A 198 14.18 11.08 -15.96
CA LEU A 198 14.34 10.81 -17.39
C LEU A 198 13.82 9.42 -17.79
N ARG A 199 13.91 8.42 -16.92
CA ARG A 199 13.40 7.08 -17.19
C ARG A 199 11.88 7.02 -17.09
N ARG A 200 11.29 7.66 -16.09
CA ARG A 200 9.83 7.78 -15.93
C ARG A 200 9.18 8.70 -16.97
N SER A 201 9.99 9.49 -17.68
CA SER A 201 9.56 10.29 -18.83
C SER A 201 9.28 9.47 -20.08
N ARG A 202 9.65 8.18 -20.07
CA ARG A 202 9.43 7.28 -21.23
C ARG A 202 8.07 6.59 -21.12
N ALA A 203 7.52 6.20 -22.28
CA ALA A 203 6.23 5.52 -22.39
C ALA A 203 6.18 4.23 -21.58
N ALA A 204 5.27 4.18 -20.61
CA ALA A 204 5.19 3.13 -19.62
C ALA A 204 4.77 1.77 -20.17
N ALA A 205 3.85 1.77 -21.15
CA ALA A 205 3.21 0.55 -21.67
C ALA A 205 4.05 -0.22 -22.71
N VAL A 206 5.26 0.29 -23.07
CA VAL A 206 6.13 -0.32 -24.09
C VAL A 206 7.57 -0.50 -23.64
N ASN A 207 7.89 -0.17 -22.39
CA ASN A 207 9.27 -0.22 -21.89
C ASN A 207 9.39 -0.97 -20.57
N ILE A 208 10.52 -1.64 -20.38
CA ILE A 208 11.03 -1.98 -19.04
C ILE A 208 11.81 -0.76 -18.55
N VAL A 209 11.37 -0.19 -17.41
CA VAL A 209 11.92 1.06 -16.90
C VAL A 209 12.62 0.81 -15.57
N PRO A 210 13.98 0.80 -15.52
CA PRO A 210 14.72 0.68 -14.27
C PRO A 210 14.45 1.88 -13.35
N ASN A 211 14.19 1.60 -12.07
CA ASN A 211 13.88 2.61 -11.06
C ASN A 211 14.57 2.29 -9.72
N SER A 212 14.81 3.32 -8.94
CA SER A 212 15.12 3.14 -7.53
C SER A 212 13.85 2.78 -6.74
N THR A 213 14.01 2.06 -5.64
CA THR A 213 12.97 1.84 -4.65
C THR A 213 13.46 2.18 -3.25
N GLY A 214 12.61 2.84 -2.47
CA GLY A 214 12.87 3.08 -1.05
C GLY A 214 12.50 1.90 -0.14
N ALA A 215 11.89 0.82 -0.69
CA ALA A 215 11.34 -0.26 0.11
C ALA A 215 12.41 -0.99 0.97
N ALA A 216 13.59 -1.23 0.41
CA ALA A 216 14.69 -1.86 1.15
C ALA A 216 15.20 -1.00 2.32
N LYS A 217 15.23 0.32 2.17
CA LYS A 217 15.56 1.26 3.27
C LYS A 217 14.45 1.35 4.30
N ALA A 218 13.19 1.35 3.82
CA ALA A 218 12.02 1.45 4.69
C ALA A 218 11.80 0.20 5.54
N ILE A 219 12.40 -0.94 5.17
CA ILE A 219 12.26 -2.18 5.94
C ILE A 219 12.76 -2.04 7.38
N GLY A 220 13.84 -1.30 7.60
CA GLY A 220 14.40 -1.03 8.93
C GLY A 220 13.50 -0.18 9.83
N LEU A 221 12.53 0.56 9.26
CA LEU A 221 11.51 1.30 10.02
C LEU A 221 10.40 0.38 10.53
N VAL A 222 10.22 -0.77 9.88
CA VAL A 222 9.15 -1.75 10.15
C VAL A 222 9.70 -2.95 10.92
N ILE A 223 10.91 -3.39 10.57
CA ILE A 223 11.64 -4.51 11.18
C ILE A 223 13.05 -3.99 11.53
N PRO A 224 13.26 -3.46 12.74
CA PRO A 224 14.52 -2.82 13.14
C PRO A 224 15.76 -3.70 12.97
N GLU A 225 15.62 -5.03 13.13
CA GLU A 225 16.69 -6.00 12.98
C GLU A 225 17.26 -6.09 11.55
N LEU A 226 16.47 -5.62 10.55
CA LEU A 226 16.88 -5.59 9.15
C LEU A 226 17.42 -4.22 8.71
N ASN A 227 17.57 -3.27 9.63
CA ASN A 227 18.11 -1.96 9.29
C ASN A 227 19.54 -2.07 8.73
N GLY A 228 19.74 -1.53 7.52
CA GLY A 228 21.03 -1.53 6.83
C GLY A 228 21.44 -2.87 6.19
N LYS A 229 20.64 -3.94 6.34
CA LYS A 229 20.95 -5.26 5.78
C LYS A 229 20.46 -5.48 4.35
N LEU A 230 19.49 -4.68 3.89
CA LEU A 230 18.90 -4.84 2.56
C LEU A 230 19.16 -3.63 1.66
N ILE A 231 19.48 -3.91 0.40
CA ILE A 231 19.46 -2.95 -0.70
C ILE A 231 18.40 -3.35 -1.72
N GLY A 232 18.00 -2.42 -2.61
CA GLY A 232 16.93 -2.77 -3.54
C GLY A 232 16.83 -1.90 -4.78
N SER A 233 16.24 -2.49 -5.80
CA SER A 233 15.91 -1.88 -7.09
C SER A 233 14.49 -2.22 -7.53
N ALA A 234 14.01 -1.54 -8.56
CA ALA A 234 12.72 -1.80 -9.20
C ALA A 234 12.88 -1.82 -10.71
N GLN A 235 12.11 -2.70 -11.37
CA GLN A 235 11.94 -2.72 -12.82
C GLN A 235 10.45 -2.50 -13.09
N ARG A 236 10.08 -1.35 -13.68
CA ARG A 236 8.70 -1.14 -14.11
C ARG A 236 8.48 -1.86 -15.44
N VAL A 237 7.38 -2.59 -15.54
CA VAL A 237 7.05 -3.42 -16.70
C VAL A 237 5.69 -3.03 -17.28
N PRO A 238 5.39 -3.38 -18.55
CA PRO A 238 4.16 -3.02 -19.24
C PRO A 238 2.91 -3.79 -18.76
N THR A 239 2.64 -3.78 -17.46
CA THR A 239 1.43 -4.34 -16.86
C THR A 239 0.69 -3.26 -16.07
N PRO A 240 -0.66 -3.19 -16.11
CA PRO A 240 -1.42 -2.12 -15.45
C PRO A 240 -1.47 -2.29 -13.92
N THR A 241 -1.44 -3.52 -13.43
CA THR A 241 -1.31 -3.92 -12.01
C THR A 241 -0.80 -5.35 -11.93
N GLY A 242 -0.47 -5.81 -10.74
CA GLY A 242 0.16 -7.12 -10.55
C GLY A 242 1.68 -7.01 -10.61
N SER A 243 2.28 -7.02 -9.43
CA SER A 243 3.72 -6.87 -9.22
C SER A 243 4.25 -8.04 -8.41
N THR A 244 5.56 -8.27 -8.49
CA THR A 244 6.24 -9.27 -7.66
C THR A 244 7.48 -8.69 -7.00
N THR A 245 7.75 -9.11 -5.77
CA THR A 245 8.99 -8.79 -5.04
C THR A 245 9.81 -10.04 -4.90
N ILE A 246 11.05 -9.98 -5.35
CA ILE A 246 12.07 -11.02 -5.23
C ILE A 246 13.06 -10.55 -4.15
N LEU A 247 13.26 -11.36 -3.12
CA LEU A 247 14.28 -11.14 -2.10
C LEU A 247 15.30 -12.27 -2.19
N THR A 248 16.54 -11.94 -2.53
CA THR A 248 17.69 -12.84 -2.42
C THR A 248 18.50 -12.42 -1.21
N ALA A 249 18.63 -13.29 -0.23
CA ALA A 249 19.26 -12.99 1.05
C ALA A 249 20.20 -14.10 1.50
N VAL A 250 21.30 -13.71 2.12
CA VAL A 250 22.18 -14.62 2.86
C VAL A 250 21.68 -14.69 4.30
N VAL A 251 21.34 -15.89 4.75
CA VAL A 251 20.83 -16.18 6.10
C VAL A 251 21.83 -17.02 6.90
N GLU A 252 21.71 -17.00 8.22
CA GLU A 252 22.52 -17.83 9.12
C GLU A 252 22.12 -19.30 9.04
N GLY A 253 23.11 -20.18 9.17
CA GLY A 253 22.89 -21.62 9.23
C GLY A 253 22.57 -22.25 7.88
N ASN A 254 22.27 -23.55 7.93
CA ASN A 254 21.86 -24.34 6.78
C ASN A 254 20.35 -24.51 6.81
N VAL A 255 19.67 -23.90 5.84
CA VAL A 255 18.21 -24.04 5.66
C VAL A 255 17.89 -24.74 4.34
N THR A 256 16.77 -25.48 4.30
CA THR A 256 16.30 -26.13 3.07
C THR A 256 15.10 -25.39 2.50
N LYS A 257 14.76 -25.66 1.24
CA LYS A 257 13.56 -25.12 0.58
C LYS A 257 12.31 -25.47 1.37
N GLU A 258 12.22 -26.71 1.87
CA GLU A 258 11.06 -27.20 2.62
C GLU A 258 10.91 -26.45 3.95
N GLN A 259 12.02 -26.16 4.64
CA GLN A 259 12.00 -25.37 5.88
C GLN A 259 11.57 -23.93 5.63
N VAL A 260 12.07 -23.30 4.56
CA VAL A 260 11.64 -21.94 4.15
C VAL A 260 10.16 -21.92 3.85
N ASN A 261 9.68 -22.83 2.98
CA ASN A 261 8.26 -22.90 2.61
C ASN A 261 7.36 -23.20 3.82
N ALA A 262 7.80 -24.08 4.73
CA ALA A 262 7.07 -24.37 5.96
C ALA A 262 6.98 -23.14 6.88
N ALA A 263 8.05 -22.36 7.04
CA ALA A 263 8.04 -21.14 7.81
C ALA A 263 7.10 -20.08 7.23
N MET A 264 7.11 -19.90 5.90
CA MET A 264 6.20 -18.99 5.20
C MET A 264 4.74 -19.43 5.34
N LYS A 265 4.46 -20.74 5.22
CA LYS A 265 3.12 -21.30 5.42
C LYS A 265 2.62 -21.11 6.84
N ALA A 266 3.48 -21.29 7.83
CA ALA A 266 3.17 -21.06 9.24
C ALA A 266 2.92 -19.56 9.57
N ALA A 267 3.57 -18.65 8.86
CA ALA A 267 3.38 -17.20 8.99
C ALA A 267 2.13 -16.68 8.25
N ALA A 268 1.46 -17.51 7.43
CA ALA A 268 0.31 -17.09 6.63
C ALA A 268 -0.87 -16.65 7.51
N ASN A 269 -1.56 -15.59 7.06
CA ASN A 269 -2.69 -14.99 7.76
C ASN A 269 -3.55 -14.17 6.78
N GLU A 270 -4.51 -13.38 7.25
CA GLU A 270 -5.41 -12.56 6.41
C GLU A 270 -4.67 -11.50 5.54
N SER A 271 -3.43 -11.19 5.87
CA SER A 271 -2.59 -10.16 5.25
C SER A 271 -1.41 -10.72 4.47
N PHE A 272 -0.92 -11.89 4.86
CA PHE A 272 0.17 -12.62 4.23
C PHE A 272 -0.34 -13.99 3.78
N GLY A 273 -0.54 -14.14 2.45
CA GLY A 273 -1.02 -15.37 1.84
C GLY A 273 0.12 -16.32 1.48
N TYR A 274 -0.23 -17.59 1.24
CA TYR A 274 0.68 -18.66 0.81
C TYR A 274 0.09 -19.34 -0.43
N ASN A 275 0.88 -19.51 -1.48
CA ASN A 275 0.47 -20.09 -2.76
C ASN A 275 1.42 -21.21 -3.21
N GLU A 276 0.85 -22.28 -3.77
CA GLU A 276 1.56 -23.43 -4.35
C GLU A 276 1.21 -23.63 -5.84
N ASP A 277 0.33 -22.78 -6.40
CA ASP A 277 -0.04 -22.82 -7.82
C ASP A 277 0.93 -22.01 -8.67
N GLU A 278 1.07 -22.38 -9.93
CA GLU A 278 1.88 -21.67 -10.94
C GLU A 278 1.14 -20.46 -11.50
N ILE A 279 1.07 -19.37 -10.71
CA ILE A 279 0.34 -18.14 -11.02
C ILE A 279 1.20 -17.11 -11.73
N VAL A 280 0.53 -16.17 -12.41
CA VAL A 280 1.13 -15.00 -13.06
C VAL A 280 0.46 -13.69 -12.61
N SER A 281 0.98 -12.56 -13.04
CA SER A 281 0.52 -11.24 -12.57
C SER A 281 -0.96 -10.93 -12.80
N SER A 282 -1.62 -11.53 -13.79
CA SER A 282 -3.06 -11.35 -14.01
C SER A 282 -3.93 -12.05 -12.98
N ASP A 283 -3.43 -13.13 -12.36
CA ASP A 283 -4.19 -13.93 -11.41
C ASP A 283 -4.35 -13.26 -10.06
N ILE A 284 -3.50 -12.26 -9.77
CA ILE A 284 -3.51 -11.53 -8.50
C ILE A 284 -4.25 -10.19 -8.56
N VAL A 285 -4.85 -9.84 -9.71
CA VAL A 285 -5.63 -8.61 -9.85
C VAL A 285 -6.83 -8.63 -8.91
N GLY A 286 -6.98 -7.59 -8.10
CA GLY A 286 -8.04 -7.49 -7.09
C GLY A 286 -7.75 -8.25 -5.78
N MET A 287 -6.60 -8.89 -5.66
CA MET A 287 -6.19 -9.61 -4.46
C MET A 287 -6.10 -8.69 -3.23
N ARG A 288 -6.45 -9.22 -2.06
CA ARG A 288 -6.46 -8.49 -0.79
C ARG A 288 -5.32 -8.84 0.17
N PHE A 289 -4.54 -9.87 -0.09
CA PHE A 289 -3.31 -10.10 0.68
C PHE A 289 -2.32 -8.95 0.40
N GLY A 290 -1.70 -8.41 1.42
CA GLY A 290 -0.63 -7.41 1.26
C GLY A 290 0.59 -8.00 0.54
N SER A 291 0.80 -9.30 0.74
CA SER A 291 1.84 -10.12 0.15
C SER A 291 1.33 -11.55 0.00
N LEU A 292 1.49 -12.15 -1.17
CA LEU A 292 1.16 -13.55 -1.43
C LEU A 292 2.45 -14.30 -1.76
N PHE A 293 2.95 -15.06 -0.80
CA PHE A 293 4.16 -15.85 -0.97
C PHE A 293 3.97 -16.96 -2.03
N ASP A 294 4.95 -17.09 -2.92
CA ASP A 294 4.96 -18.10 -3.98
C ASP A 294 5.97 -19.21 -3.64
N ALA A 295 5.48 -20.33 -3.13
CA ALA A 295 6.31 -21.46 -2.72
C ALA A 295 7.00 -22.17 -3.90
N THR A 296 6.48 -21.99 -5.13
CA THR A 296 7.05 -22.59 -6.34
C THR A 296 8.39 -21.95 -6.70
N GLN A 297 8.59 -20.67 -6.32
CA GLN A 297 9.75 -19.83 -6.67
C GLN A 297 10.87 -19.82 -5.62
N THR A 298 10.73 -20.59 -4.54
CA THR A 298 11.77 -20.68 -3.51
C THR A 298 13.02 -21.41 -4.04
N MET A 299 14.17 -20.75 -3.96
CA MET A 299 15.48 -21.33 -4.27
C MET A 299 16.41 -21.22 -3.07
N VAL A 300 17.25 -22.23 -2.89
CA VAL A 300 18.18 -22.32 -1.75
C VAL A 300 19.53 -22.83 -2.24
N LEU A 301 20.61 -22.14 -1.85
CA LEU A 301 21.97 -22.50 -2.16
C LEU A 301 22.82 -22.48 -0.87
N PRO A 302 23.21 -23.65 -0.31
CA PRO A 302 24.15 -23.71 0.81
C PRO A 302 25.51 -23.11 0.43
N LEU A 303 26.12 -22.33 1.34
CA LEU A 303 27.45 -21.73 1.16
C LEU A 303 28.45 -22.38 2.09
N ASP A 304 29.74 -22.42 1.67
CA ASP A 304 30.82 -23.11 2.39
C ASP A 304 31.14 -22.54 3.77
N ASN A 305 30.65 -21.36 4.10
CA ASN A 305 30.87 -20.62 5.35
C ASN A 305 29.81 -20.86 6.44
N GLY A 306 28.95 -21.87 6.29
CA GLY A 306 27.86 -22.16 7.24
C GLY A 306 26.69 -21.17 7.16
N THR A 307 26.51 -20.49 6.03
CA THR A 307 25.34 -19.68 5.69
C THR A 307 24.63 -20.28 4.49
N THR A 308 23.45 -19.76 4.19
CA THR A 308 22.65 -20.17 3.02
C THR A 308 22.20 -18.94 2.25
N GLU A 309 22.34 -18.95 0.94
CA GLU A 309 21.68 -17.98 0.08
C GLU A 309 20.27 -18.49 -0.26
N VAL A 310 19.26 -17.66 0.00
CA VAL A 310 17.85 -17.99 -0.17
C VAL A 310 17.21 -16.93 -1.07
N GLN A 311 16.51 -17.37 -2.12
CA GLN A 311 15.60 -16.52 -2.86
C GLN A 311 14.17 -16.88 -2.50
N VAL A 312 13.39 -15.86 -2.15
CA VAL A 312 11.94 -15.94 -1.91
C VAL A 312 11.21 -14.90 -2.75
N VAL A 313 10.00 -15.23 -3.15
CA VAL A 313 9.19 -14.41 -4.05
C VAL A 313 7.79 -14.22 -3.48
N SER A 314 7.26 -13.02 -3.55
CA SER A 314 5.87 -12.73 -3.21
C SER A 314 5.22 -11.84 -4.26
N TRP A 315 3.95 -12.11 -4.53
CA TRP A 315 3.07 -11.34 -5.40
C TRP A 315 2.28 -10.30 -4.62
N TYR A 316 1.93 -9.19 -5.27
CA TYR A 316 1.04 -8.17 -4.72
C TYR A 316 0.34 -7.39 -5.83
N ASP A 317 -0.96 -7.18 -5.71
CA ASP A 317 -1.63 -6.14 -6.46
C ASP A 317 -1.20 -4.80 -5.87
N ASN A 318 -0.33 -4.08 -6.58
CA ASN A 318 0.26 -2.83 -6.06
C ASN A 318 -0.78 -1.75 -5.74
N GLU A 319 -2.01 -1.91 -6.20
CA GLU A 319 -3.14 -1.04 -5.87
C GLU A 319 -4.03 -1.68 -4.78
N ASN A 320 -4.67 -2.82 -5.06
CA ASN A 320 -5.70 -3.39 -4.18
C ASN A 320 -5.12 -4.09 -2.94
N SER A 321 -3.99 -4.80 -3.05
CA SER A 321 -3.29 -5.36 -1.89
C SER A 321 -2.86 -4.28 -0.91
N TYR A 322 -2.24 -3.20 -1.43
CA TYR A 322 -1.80 -2.07 -0.64
C TYR A 322 -2.98 -1.35 0.04
N THR A 323 -4.05 -1.11 -0.72
CA THR A 323 -5.28 -0.50 -0.18
C THR A 323 -5.88 -1.36 0.94
N SER A 324 -5.86 -2.69 0.79
CA SER A 324 -6.36 -3.59 1.82
C SER A 324 -5.57 -3.51 3.13
N GLN A 325 -4.25 -3.33 3.04
CA GLN A 325 -3.41 -3.11 4.22
C GLN A 325 -3.73 -1.80 4.93
N MET A 326 -3.93 -0.72 4.18
CA MET A 326 -4.37 0.56 4.75
C MET A 326 -5.73 0.46 5.43
N VAL A 327 -6.71 -0.19 4.78
CA VAL A 327 -8.05 -0.39 5.34
C VAL A 327 -7.99 -1.20 6.65
N ARG A 328 -7.15 -2.26 6.72
CA ARG A 328 -6.90 -3.00 7.97
C ARG A 328 -6.24 -2.11 9.04
N THR A 329 -5.30 -1.27 8.65
CA THR A 329 -4.65 -0.31 9.55
C THR A 329 -5.65 0.70 10.10
N ILE A 330 -6.54 1.26 9.28
CA ILE A 330 -7.61 2.16 9.71
C ILE A 330 -8.54 1.44 10.70
N LYS A 331 -8.94 0.21 10.40
CA LYS A 331 -9.80 -0.59 11.28
C LYS A 331 -9.15 -0.88 12.63
N HIS A 332 -7.85 -1.21 12.63
CA HIS A 332 -7.09 -1.42 13.86
C HIS A 332 -6.99 -0.13 14.68
N PHE A 333 -6.69 0.97 14.01
CA PHE A 333 -6.59 2.27 14.64
C PHE A 333 -7.93 2.70 15.27
N GLY A 334 -9.03 2.49 14.54
CA GLY A 334 -10.37 2.76 15.07
C GLY A 334 -10.73 1.95 16.32
N LYS A 335 -10.17 0.75 16.50
CA LYS A 335 -10.32 -0.01 17.74
C LYS A 335 -9.58 0.64 18.91
N LEU A 336 -8.37 1.18 18.66
CA LEU A 336 -7.57 1.88 19.67
C LEU A 336 -8.24 3.18 20.13
N LEU A 337 -8.96 3.87 19.21
CA LEU A 337 -9.68 5.10 19.54
C LEU A 337 -10.97 4.87 20.34
N ASN A 338 -11.50 3.65 20.33
CA ASN A 338 -12.74 3.27 21.02
C ASN A 338 -12.48 2.41 22.28
N ALA A 339 -11.22 2.12 22.60
CA ALA A 339 -10.81 1.37 23.78
C ALA A 339 -10.58 2.30 24.97
#